data_b95a1a0986c293f39fc2a8e3bb010bd8
#
_entry.id   b95a1a0986c293f39fc2a8e3bb010bd8
#
_cell.length_a   1.000
_cell.length_b   1.000
_cell.length_c   1.000
_cell.angle_alpha   90.00
_cell.angle_beta   90.00
_cell.angle_gamma   90.00
#
_symmetry.space_group_name_H-M   'P 1'
#
loop_
_entity.id
_entity.type
_entity.pdbx_description
1 polymer ?
#
loop_
_entity_poly.entity_id
_entity_poly.type
_entity_poly.pdbx_seq_one_letter_code
_entity_poly.pdbx_strand_id
1 'polypeptide(L)'
;CFTSNDIYGETSLNFIKEFPHADIIKSKRIDALANNIYKSTKGYLPYSRCLTKAKKIKELANNSYPGIEVNSCEVNNLINIVDIIIYNSNKLDEVKKDIINLAKQTPYFDIINSIYGIGETSTAQIIAELGDINRFENIKQLNAFCGLDPTIIQSGKSINYNGPISKRGNRNARKILFITCCSIIRSSVLHNIDTDILVYYRKKQAEKKHFKECITACSTKLLRIIFAMCKNNSLY
;
A
#
# COMPACT_ATOMS: atom_id res chain seq x y z
N CYS A 1 -7.14 22.56 -5.16
CA CYS A 1 -6.49 22.80 -3.87
C CYS A 1 -6.01 21.53 -3.23
N PHE A 2 -6.89 20.57 -3.05
CA PHE A 2 -6.53 19.18 -2.74
C PHE A 2 -6.61 18.39 -4.06
N THR A 3 -5.61 17.57 -4.35
CA THR A 3 -5.66 16.70 -5.55
C THR A 3 -6.67 15.57 -5.31
N SER A 4 -7.13 14.92 -6.37
CA SER A 4 -8.07 13.78 -6.24
C SER A 4 -7.55 12.67 -5.31
N ASN A 5 -6.22 12.52 -5.20
CA ASN A 5 -5.59 11.55 -4.32
C ASN A 5 -5.48 12.03 -2.86
N ASP A 6 -5.57 13.36 -2.60
CA ASP A 6 -5.42 13.95 -1.28
C ASP A 6 -6.75 14.27 -0.58
N ILE A 7 -7.90 14.08 -1.26
CA ILE A 7 -9.20 14.47 -0.71
C ILE A 7 -9.57 13.67 0.54
N TYR A 8 -9.11 12.42 0.63
CA TYR A 8 -9.30 11.54 1.78
C TYR A 8 -8.14 11.58 2.78
N GLY A 9 -7.18 12.46 2.57
CA GLY A 9 -6.08 12.67 3.52
C GLY A 9 -6.53 13.40 4.78
N GLU A 10 -5.86 13.16 5.91
CA GLU A 10 -6.17 13.74 7.23
C GLU A 10 -6.36 15.27 7.16
N THR A 11 -5.48 15.97 6.45
CA THR A 11 -5.56 17.44 6.29
C THR A 11 -6.83 17.88 5.57
N SER A 12 -7.22 17.16 4.50
CA SER A 12 -8.41 17.50 3.72
C SER A 12 -9.68 17.23 4.51
N LEU A 13 -9.74 16.08 5.18
CA LEU A 13 -10.89 15.70 6.00
C LEU A 13 -11.10 16.65 7.16
N ASN A 14 -10.04 17.02 7.88
CA ASN A 14 -10.11 18.00 8.96
C ASN A 14 -10.54 19.39 8.45
N PHE A 15 -10.05 19.79 7.27
CA PHE A 15 -10.47 21.04 6.65
C PHE A 15 -11.95 21.03 6.26
N ILE A 16 -12.44 19.94 5.64
CA ILE A 16 -13.85 19.78 5.26
C ILE A 16 -14.74 19.77 6.50
N LYS A 17 -14.33 19.14 7.59
CA LYS A 17 -15.08 19.11 8.85
C LYS A 17 -15.24 20.50 9.45
N GLU A 18 -14.17 21.31 9.45
CA GLU A 18 -14.19 22.68 10.00
C GLU A 18 -14.91 23.65 9.07
N PHE A 19 -14.82 23.46 7.77
CA PHE A 19 -15.38 24.34 6.73
C PHE A 19 -16.19 23.56 5.69
N PRO A 20 -17.34 22.96 6.09
CA PRO A 20 -18.09 22.05 5.23
C PRO A 20 -18.86 22.73 4.10
N HIS A 21 -18.94 24.07 4.07
CA HIS A 21 -19.72 24.83 3.10
C HIS A 21 -18.93 26.02 2.55
N ALA A 22 -19.16 26.35 1.27
CA ALA A 22 -18.45 27.46 0.62
C ALA A 22 -18.70 28.81 1.30
N ASP A 23 -19.91 29.09 1.78
CA ASP A 23 -20.22 30.36 2.42
C ASP A 23 -19.55 30.52 3.79
N ILE A 24 -19.30 29.41 4.50
CA ILE A 24 -18.46 29.43 5.71
C ILE A 24 -17.04 29.86 5.32
N ILE A 25 -16.49 29.29 4.23
CA ILE A 25 -15.15 29.66 3.73
C ILE A 25 -15.12 31.13 3.30
N LYS A 26 -16.16 31.62 2.62
CA LYS A 26 -16.29 33.04 2.21
C LYS A 26 -16.26 34.01 3.40
N SER A 27 -16.80 33.62 4.53
CA SER A 27 -16.81 34.48 5.74
C SER A 27 -15.47 34.50 6.49
N LYS A 28 -14.61 33.49 6.33
CA LYS A 28 -13.35 33.36 7.08
C LYS A 28 -12.21 34.16 6.45
N ARG A 29 -11.30 34.65 7.30
CA ARG A 29 -10.05 35.32 6.89
C ARG A 29 -9.09 34.24 6.33
N ILE A 30 -8.24 34.67 5.38
CA ILE A 30 -7.24 33.78 4.74
C ILE A 30 -6.29 33.20 5.80
N ASP A 31 -5.89 34.00 6.80
CA ASP A 31 -5.00 33.57 7.88
C ASP A 31 -5.63 32.43 8.70
N ALA A 32 -6.95 32.51 8.99
CA ALA A 32 -7.67 31.48 9.72
C ALA A 32 -7.70 30.13 8.93
N LEU A 33 -7.96 30.21 7.62
CA LEU A 33 -7.92 29.05 6.73
C LEU A 33 -6.51 28.45 6.64
N ALA A 34 -5.48 29.30 6.51
CA ALA A 34 -4.09 28.87 6.47
C ALA A 34 -3.64 28.21 7.78
N ASN A 35 -4.03 28.78 8.92
CA ASN A 35 -3.73 28.21 10.24
C ASN A 35 -4.38 26.85 10.45
N ASN A 36 -5.61 26.66 10.00
CA ASN A 36 -6.27 25.35 10.06
C ASN A 36 -5.50 24.31 9.23
N ILE A 37 -5.14 24.63 7.97
CA ILE A 37 -4.32 23.76 7.11
C ILE A 37 -2.98 23.46 7.78
N TYR A 38 -2.30 24.46 8.33
CA TYR A 38 -0.99 24.29 8.98
C TYR A 38 -1.07 23.36 10.20
N LYS A 39 -2.07 23.56 11.06
CA LYS A 39 -2.32 22.69 12.23
C LYS A 39 -2.58 21.24 11.79
N SER A 40 -3.44 21.05 10.78
CA SER A 40 -3.80 19.72 10.26
C SER A 40 -2.61 18.99 9.62
N THR A 41 -1.61 19.73 9.10
CA THR A 41 -0.37 19.13 8.57
C THR A 41 0.68 18.86 9.64
N LYS A 42 0.41 19.20 10.92
CA LYS A 42 1.38 19.06 12.02
C LYS A 42 2.75 19.72 11.71
N GLY A 43 2.73 20.82 10.95
CA GLY A 43 3.93 21.56 10.54
C GLY A 43 4.71 20.94 9.36
N TYR A 44 4.24 19.85 8.77
CA TYR A 44 4.90 19.21 7.64
C TYR A 44 4.93 20.09 6.38
N LEU A 45 3.92 20.95 6.22
CA LEU A 45 3.82 21.89 5.11
C LEU A 45 4.26 23.28 5.57
N PRO A 46 5.21 23.95 4.88
CA PRO A 46 5.58 25.33 5.21
C PRO A 46 4.38 26.26 5.20
N TYR A 47 4.31 27.19 6.15
CA TYR A 47 3.18 28.10 6.31
C TYR A 47 2.88 28.93 5.05
N SER A 48 3.93 29.31 4.30
CA SER A 48 3.80 29.98 3.01
C SER A 48 2.98 29.19 1.98
N ARG A 49 3.16 27.86 1.94
CA ARG A 49 2.35 26.97 1.10
C ARG A 49 0.92 26.83 1.62
N CYS A 50 0.72 26.85 2.93
CA CYS A 50 -0.62 26.85 3.53
C CYS A 50 -1.37 28.14 3.16
N LEU A 51 -0.72 29.31 3.19
CA LEU A 51 -1.27 30.58 2.73
C LEU A 51 -1.66 30.54 1.25
N THR A 52 -0.81 30.00 0.38
CA THR A 52 -1.10 29.87 -1.05
C THR A 52 -2.33 28.98 -1.29
N LYS A 53 -2.41 27.83 -0.59
CA LYS A 53 -3.59 26.96 -0.63
C LYS A 53 -4.85 27.68 -0.12
N ALA A 54 -4.76 28.37 1.01
CA ALA A 54 -5.87 29.10 1.60
C ALA A 54 -6.41 30.21 0.68
N LYS A 55 -5.53 30.98 0.01
CA LYS A 55 -5.91 31.99 -1.00
C LYS A 55 -6.71 31.35 -2.13
N LYS A 56 -6.21 30.24 -2.70
CA LYS A 56 -6.87 29.52 -3.78
C LYS A 56 -8.22 28.93 -3.36
N ILE A 57 -8.32 28.38 -2.14
CA ILE A 57 -9.59 27.87 -1.61
C ILE A 57 -10.60 29.01 -1.46
N LYS A 58 -10.18 30.16 -0.91
CA LYS A 58 -11.01 31.35 -0.75
C LYS A 58 -11.52 31.87 -2.09
N GLU A 59 -10.66 31.95 -3.08
CA GLU A 59 -11.01 32.34 -4.46
C GLU A 59 -12.05 31.40 -5.06
N LEU A 60 -11.84 30.10 -4.98
CA LEU A 60 -12.79 29.10 -5.46
C LEU A 60 -14.13 29.19 -4.74
N ALA A 61 -14.11 29.39 -3.42
CA ALA A 61 -15.33 29.56 -2.65
C ALA A 61 -16.10 30.82 -3.09
N ASN A 62 -15.42 31.96 -3.29
CA ASN A 62 -16.04 33.18 -3.75
C ASN A 62 -16.72 33.05 -5.12
N ASN A 63 -16.15 32.23 -6.00
CA ASN A 63 -16.65 31.96 -7.36
C ASN A 63 -17.65 30.79 -7.40
N SER A 64 -17.98 30.17 -6.26
CA SER A 64 -18.94 29.07 -6.20
C SER A 64 -20.34 29.55 -5.83
N TYR A 65 -21.34 28.88 -6.40
CA TYR A 65 -22.75 29.06 -6.08
C TYR A 65 -23.26 27.76 -5.45
N PRO A 66 -23.32 27.66 -4.09
CA PRO A 66 -23.79 26.45 -3.44
C PRO A 66 -25.25 26.17 -3.80
N GLY A 67 -25.57 24.91 -4.12
CA GLY A 67 -26.93 24.46 -4.41
C GLY A 67 -27.78 24.14 -3.16
N ILE A 68 -27.17 24.24 -1.97
CA ILE A 68 -27.78 23.94 -0.66
C ILE A 68 -27.46 25.07 0.33
N GLU A 69 -28.26 25.21 1.35
CA GLU A 69 -28.03 26.17 2.43
C GLU A 69 -27.00 25.67 3.46
N VAL A 70 -26.35 26.60 4.15
CA VAL A 70 -25.32 26.30 5.17
C VAL A 70 -25.86 25.40 6.29
N ASN A 71 -27.12 25.60 6.67
CA ASN A 71 -27.76 24.87 7.77
C ASN A 71 -28.57 23.65 7.29
N SER A 72 -28.36 23.21 6.07
CA SER A 72 -29.07 22.06 5.50
C SER A 72 -28.63 20.74 6.13
N CYS A 73 -29.51 19.72 6.08
CA CYS A 73 -29.19 18.39 6.58
C CYS A 73 -28.05 17.73 5.79
N GLU A 74 -27.86 18.09 4.53
CA GLU A 74 -26.78 17.59 3.66
C GLU A 74 -25.40 18.01 4.19
N VAL A 75 -25.27 19.24 4.73
CA VAL A 75 -24.02 19.71 5.36
C VAL A 75 -23.72 18.89 6.61
N ASN A 76 -24.73 18.62 7.43
CA ASN A 76 -24.55 17.74 8.61
C ASN A 76 -24.20 16.31 8.20
N ASN A 77 -24.82 15.79 7.16
CA ASN A 77 -24.49 14.46 6.61
C ASN A 77 -23.05 14.40 6.10
N LEU A 78 -22.56 15.46 5.45
CA LEU A 78 -21.15 15.55 5.03
C LEU A 78 -20.20 15.45 6.22
N ILE A 79 -20.47 16.19 7.31
CA ILE A 79 -19.67 16.15 8.53
C ILE A 79 -19.66 14.73 9.12
N ASN A 80 -20.84 14.10 9.21
CA ASN A 80 -20.95 12.72 9.71
C ASN A 80 -20.16 11.72 8.88
N ILE A 81 -20.21 11.83 7.54
CA ILE A 81 -19.42 10.98 6.63
C ILE A 81 -17.92 11.19 6.86
N VAL A 82 -17.48 12.44 7.02
CA VAL A 82 -16.07 12.75 7.32
C VAL A 82 -15.63 12.11 8.64
N ASP A 83 -16.47 12.19 9.68
CA ASP A 83 -16.18 11.56 10.98
C ASP A 83 -16.08 10.03 10.89
N ILE A 84 -16.96 9.40 10.11
CA ILE A 84 -16.91 7.96 9.85
C ILE A 84 -15.59 7.59 9.13
N ILE A 85 -15.17 8.38 8.13
CA ILE A 85 -13.92 8.12 7.41
C ILE A 85 -12.72 8.25 8.35
N ILE A 86 -12.67 9.30 9.18
CA ILE A 86 -11.59 9.51 10.16
C ILE A 86 -11.55 8.36 11.17
N TYR A 87 -12.70 8.00 11.73
CA TYR A 87 -12.81 6.90 12.68
C TYR A 87 -12.32 5.57 12.09
N ASN A 88 -12.78 5.22 10.88
CA ASN A 88 -12.37 3.99 10.23
C ASN A 88 -10.87 3.98 9.87
N SER A 89 -10.32 5.14 9.46
CA SER A 89 -8.88 5.28 9.19
C SER A 89 -8.05 5.01 10.45
N ASN A 90 -8.44 5.58 11.59
CA ASN A 90 -7.77 5.36 12.86
C ASN A 90 -7.87 3.89 13.30
N LYS A 91 -9.05 3.26 13.13
CA LYS A 91 -9.23 1.84 13.44
C LYS A 91 -8.39 0.92 12.55
N LEU A 92 -8.26 1.24 11.28
CA LEU A 92 -7.36 0.51 10.37
C LEU A 92 -5.90 0.59 10.83
N ASP A 93 -5.46 1.75 11.32
CA ASP A 93 -4.08 1.90 11.80
C ASP A 93 -3.84 1.21 13.14
N GLU A 94 -4.84 1.15 14.04
CA GLU A 94 -4.80 0.31 15.24
C GLU A 94 -4.66 -1.17 14.87
N VAL A 95 -5.55 -1.69 14.02
CA VAL A 95 -5.52 -3.10 13.59
C VAL A 95 -4.20 -3.45 12.89
N LYS A 96 -3.64 -2.56 12.07
CA LYS A 96 -2.31 -2.77 11.47
C LYS A 96 -1.22 -2.92 12.52
N LYS A 97 -1.24 -2.07 13.57
CA LYS A 97 -0.28 -2.17 14.68
C LYS A 97 -0.43 -3.49 15.42
N ASP A 98 -1.65 -3.92 15.70
CA ASP A 98 -1.92 -5.18 16.37
C ASP A 98 -1.43 -6.38 15.55
N ILE A 99 -1.67 -6.40 14.25
CA ILE A 99 -1.17 -7.44 13.34
C ILE A 99 0.36 -7.47 13.35
N ILE A 100 1.03 -6.31 13.31
CA ILE A 100 2.49 -6.24 13.38
C ILE A 100 3.00 -6.77 14.73
N ASN A 101 2.36 -6.39 15.84
CA ASN A 101 2.75 -6.85 17.18
C ASN A 101 2.60 -8.38 17.33
N LEU A 102 1.52 -8.96 16.80
CA LEU A 102 1.33 -10.40 16.75
C LEU A 102 2.38 -11.09 15.86
N ALA A 103 2.68 -10.51 14.70
CA ALA A 103 3.69 -11.05 13.79
C ALA A 103 5.10 -11.04 14.42
N LYS A 104 5.44 -10.00 15.19
CA LYS A 104 6.72 -9.91 15.94
C LYS A 104 6.92 -11.02 16.95
N GLN A 105 5.86 -11.67 17.40
CA GLN A 105 5.95 -12.83 18.31
C GLN A 105 6.31 -14.13 17.58
N THR A 106 6.29 -14.13 16.24
CA THR A 106 6.63 -15.31 15.44
C THR A 106 8.13 -15.39 15.17
N PRO A 107 8.71 -16.58 15.04
CA PRO A 107 10.14 -16.75 14.74
C PRO A 107 10.52 -16.26 13.34
N TYR A 108 9.53 -15.95 12.48
CA TYR A 108 9.75 -15.57 11.09
C TYR A 108 9.87 -14.08 10.87
N PHE A 109 9.46 -13.24 11.86
CA PHE A 109 9.33 -11.80 11.64
C PHE A 109 10.69 -11.16 11.32
N ASP A 110 11.69 -11.34 12.16
CA ASP A 110 13.00 -10.74 11.98
C ASP A 110 13.69 -11.27 10.72
N ILE A 111 13.50 -12.56 10.40
CA ILE A 111 14.03 -13.20 9.21
C ILE A 111 13.49 -12.52 7.95
N ILE A 112 12.17 -12.40 7.83
CA ILE A 112 11.55 -11.82 6.62
C ILE A 112 11.77 -10.31 6.56
N ASN A 113 11.74 -9.63 7.71
CA ASN A 113 11.95 -8.19 7.78
C ASN A 113 13.39 -7.77 7.47
N SER A 114 14.37 -8.69 7.59
CA SER A 114 15.76 -8.43 7.20
C SER A 114 15.95 -8.24 5.69
N ILE A 115 15.00 -8.69 4.86
CA ILE A 115 15.08 -8.53 3.41
C ILE A 115 14.91 -7.06 3.04
N TYR A 116 15.92 -6.49 2.38
CA TYR A 116 15.89 -5.07 1.99
C TYR A 116 14.65 -4.72 1.17
N GLY A 117 13.98 -3.63 1.55
CA GLY A 117 12.77 -3.13 0.88
C GLY A 117 11.46 -3.78 1.33
N ILE A 118 11.51 -4.71 2.30
CA ILE A 118 10.32 -5.23 2.99
C ILE A 118 10.15 -4.46 4.32
N GLY A 119 8.99 -3.85 4.52
CA GLY A 119 8.66 -3.18 5.77
C GLY A 119 7.81 -4.06 6.70
N GLU A 120 7.71 -3.68 7.98
CA GLU A 120 6.98 -4.43 9.03
C GLU A 120 5.57 -4.86 8.60
N THR A 121 4.82 -3.98 7.94
CA THR A 121 3.45 -4.29 7.47
C THR A 121 3.45 -5.42 6.44
N SER A 122 4.37 -5.38 5.46
CA SER A 122 4.48 -6.42 4.44
C SER A 122 4.95 -7.73 5.05
N THR A 123 5.90 -7.68 5.99
CA THR A 123 6.36 -8.84 6.77
C THR A 123 5.19 -9.51 7.49
N ALA A 124 4.41 -8.73 8.24
CA ALA A 124 3.27 -9.24 9.00
C ALA A 124 2.20 -9.86 8.07
N GLN A 125 1.93 -9.23 6.93
CA GLN A 125 0.98 -9.76 5.95
C GLN A 125 1.49 -11.07 5.30
N ILE A 126 2.78 -11.15 4.98
CA ILE A 126 3.38 -12.40 4.45
C ILE A 126 3.24 -13.53 5.47
N ILE A 127 3.56 -13.28 6.74
CA ILE A 127 3.44 -14.26 7.81
C ILE A 127 1.98 -14.70 7.97
N ALA A 128 1.03 -13.76 7.99
CA ALA A 128 -0.39 -14.05 8.14
C ALA A 128 -0.93 -14.95 7.00
N GLU A 129 -0.47 -14.72 5.76
CA GLU A 129 -0.95 -15.47 4.61
C GLU A 129 -0.23 -16.82 4.42
N LEU A 130 1.05 -16.91 4.76
CA LEU A 130 1.80 -18.15 4.64
C LEU A 130 1.63 -19.08 5.85
N GLY A 131 1.41 -18.52 7.04
CA GLY A 131 1.34 -19.25 8.30
C GLY A 131 2.67 -19.92 8.66
N ASP A 132 2.60 -21.09 9.27
CA ASP A 132 3.81 -21.86 9.61
C ASP A 132 4.47 -22.40 8.35
N ILE A 133 5.67 -21.87 8.06
CA ILE A 133 6.46 -22.27 6.89
C ILE A 133 6.99 -23.70 7.03
N ASN A 134 7.14 -24.19 8.26
CA ASN A 134 7.63 -25.54 8.50
C ASN A 134 6.66 -26.64 8.06
N ARG A 135 5.37 -26.35 7.91
CA ARG A 135 4.38 -27.27 7.35
C ARG A 135 4.65 -27.70 5.91
N PHE A 136 5.44 -26.92 5.17
CA PHE A 136 5.80 -27.23 3.80
C PHE A 136 7.14 -28.00 3.78
N GLU A 137 7.14 -29.18 3.22
CA GLU A 137 8.35 -30.02 3.08
C GLU A 137 9.34 -29.42 2.09
N ASN A 138 8.81 -28.80 1.03
CA ASN A 138 9.63 -28.26 -0.05
C ASN A 138 8.98 -27.02 -0.68
N ILE A 139 9.80 -26.29 -1.41
CA ILE A 139 9.39 -25.04 -2.08
C ILE A 139 8.31 -25.25 -3.15
N LYS A 140 8.18 -26.46 -3.73
CA LYS A 140 7.15 -26.75 -4.73
C LYS A 140 5.75 -26.72 -4.09
N GLN A 141 5.61 -27.28 -2.88
CA GLN A 141 4.36 -27.23 -2.11
C GLN A 141 3.98 -25.79 -1.77
N LEU A 142 4.95 -24.96 -1.34
CA LEU A 142 4.70 -23.56 -1.03
C LEU A 142 4.34 -22.74 -2.27
N ASN A 143 4.98 -22.98 -3.42
CA ASN A 143 4.61 -22.36 -4.69
C ASN A 143 3.18 -22.75 -5.12
N ALA A 144 2.81 -24.01 -4.99
CA ALA A 144 1.46 -24.49 -5.28
C ALA A 144 0.43 -23.90 -4.32
N PHE A 145 0.75 -23.79 -3.02
CA PHE A 145 -0.07 -23.13 -2.03
C PHE A 145 -0.36 -21.66 -2.40
N CYS A 146 0.64 -20.94 -2.90
CA CYS A 146 0.47 -19.57 -3.41
C CYS A 146 -0.13 -19.54 -4.82
N GLY A 147 -0.20 -20.68 -5.55
CA GLY A 147 -0.64 -20.77 -6.95
C GLY A 147 0.28 -20.01 -7.90
N LEU A 148 1.58 -19.97 -7.58
CA LEU A 148 2.66 -19.43 -8.41
C LEU A 148 3.34 -20.51 -9.27
N ASP A 149 2.94 -21.77 -9.13
CA ASP A 149 3.36 -22.86 -9.96
C ASP A 149 2.86 -22.69 -11.41
N PRO A 150 3.67 -23.03 -12.44
CA PRO A 150 3.23 -22.99 -13.81
C PRO A 150 2.18 -24.08 -14.08
N THR A 151 1.19 -23.79 -14.92
CA THR A 151 0.33 -24.82 -15.47
C THR A 151 1.15 -25.63 -16.49
N ILE A 152 1.32 -26.91 -16.22
CA ILE A 152 2.00 -27.83 -17.12
C ILE A 152 0.92 -28.63 -17.85
N ILE A 153 0.88 -28.49 -19.17
CA ILE A 153 0.05 -29.33 -20.04
C ILE A 153 0.97 -30.28 -20.77
N GLN A 154 0.91 -31.53 -20.37
CA GLN A 154 1.64 -32.65 -21.03
C GLN A 154 0.63 -33.60 -21.65
N SER A 155 0.71 -33.78 -22.94
CA SER A 155 -0.07 -34.81 -23.67
C SER A 155 0.87 -35.62 -24.53
N GLY A 156 1.12 -36.85 -24.10
CA GLY A 156 2.03 -37.79 -24.78
C GLY A 156 3.49 -37.30 -24.83
N LYS A 157 4.26 -37.75 -25.81
CA LYS A 157 5.67 -37.37 -26.01
C LYS A 157 5.87 -36.00 -26.72
N SER A 158 4.82 -35.41 -27.29
CA SER A 158 4.94 -34.28 -28.22
C SER A 158 4.48 -32.91 -27.68
N ILE A 159 3.72 -32.86 -26.61
CA ILE A 159 3.24 -31.60 -26.07
C ILE A 159 3.82 -31.40 -24.65
N ASN A 160 4.77 -30.48 -24.54
CA ASN A 160 5.33 -30.02 -23.27
C ASN A 160 5.22 -28.49 -23.23
N TYR A 161 4.09 -27.96 -22.72
CA TYR A 161 3.81 -26.54 -22.67
C TYR A 161 3.81 -26.05 -21.22
N ASN A 162 4.71 -25.12 -20.93
CA ASN A 162 4.70 -24.37 -19.68
C ASN A 162 3.80 -23.14 -19.83
N GLY A 163 2.59 -23.24 -19.34
CA GLY A 163 1.59 -22.18 -19.36
C GLY A 163 1.78 -21.11 -18.27
N PRO A 164 0.83 -20.20 -18.16
CA PRO A 164 0.82 -19.19 -17.07
C PRO A 164 0.72 -19.87 -15.70
N ILE A 165 0.90 -19.08 -14.64
CA ILE A 165 0.73 -19.58 -13.25
C ILE A 165 -0.68 -20.16 -13.04
N SER A 166 -0.78 -21.21 -12.22
CA SER A 166 -2.02 -21.97 -12.00
C SER A 166 -3.14 -21.14 -11.36
N LYS A 167 -2.79 -20.17 -10.51
CA LYS A 167 -3.69 -19.30 -9.72
C LYS A 167 -4.64 -20.07 -8.79
N ARG A 168 -4.49 -21.38 -8.64
CA ARG A 168 -5.37 -22.25 -7.84
C ARG A 168 -5.16 -22.12 -6.33
N GLY A 169 -4.03 -21.54 -5.90
CA GLY A 169 -3.70 -21.36 -4.49
C GLY A 169 -4.17 -20.02 -3.89
N ASN A 170 -3.61 -19.66 -2.73
CA ASN A 170 -3.96 -18.48 -1.96
C ASN A 170 -3.77 -17.17 -2.77
N ARG A 171 -4.87 -16.51 -3.07
CA ARG A 171 -4.90 -15.25 -3.84
C ARG A 171 -4.21 -14.10 -3.10
N ASN A 172 -4.41 -14.04 -1.78
CA ASN A 172 -3.88 -12.94 -0.97
C ASN A 172 -2.36 -13.08 -0.83
N ALA A 173 -1.84 -14.29 -0.61
CA ALA A 173 -0.40 -14.57 -0.62
C ALA A 173 0.24 -14.12 -1.95
N ARG A 174 -0.36 -14.43 -3.10
CA ARG A 174 0.13 -13.94 -4.39
C ARG A 174 0.13 -12.42 -4.49
N LYS A 175 -0.98 -11.79 -4.05
CA LYS A 175 -1.12 -10.33 -4.09
C LYS A 175 -0.04 -9.65 -3.23
N ILE A 176 0.16 -10.11 -2.00
CA ILE A 176 1.16 -9.48 -1.12
C ILE A 176 2.59 -9.69 -1.65
N LEU A 177 2.94 -10.88 -2.13
CA LEU A 177 4.24 -11.13 -2.74
C LEU A 177 4.50 -10.24 -3.96
N PHE A 178 3.49 -10.04 -4.81
CA PHE A 178 3.58 -9.14 -5.96
C PHE A 178 3.83 -7.69 -5.53
N ILE A 179 3.06 -7.17 -4.57
CA ILE A 179 3.20 -5.81 -4.05
C ILE A 179 4.56 -5.64 -3.38
N THR A 180 4.99 -6.62 -2.59
CA THR A 180 6.30 -6.60 -1.91
C THR A 180 7.44 -6.57 -2.92
N CYS A 181 7.39 -7.37 -3.99
CA CYS A 181 8.39 -7.29 -5.06
C CYS A 181 8.43 -5.91 -5.72
N CYS A 182 7.28 -5.29 -5.99
CA CYS A 182 7.23 -3.93 -6.50
C CYS A 182 7.87 -2.92 -5.53
N SER A 183 7.66 -3.09 -4.23
CA SER A 183 8.26 -2.25 -3.19
C SER A 183 9.78 -2.42 -3.13
N ILE A 184 10.28 -3.66 -3.13
CA ILE A 184 11.72 -3.96 -3.16
C ILE A 184 12.37 -3.31 -4.38
N ILE A 185 11.82 -3.52 -5.57
CA ILE A 185 12.38 -2.98 -6.82
C ILE A 185 12.41 -1.45 -6.78
N ARG A 186 11.31 -0.81 -6.34
CA ARG A 186 11.23 0.65 -6.24
C ARG A 186 12.26 1.20 -5.26
N SER A 187 12.35 0.61 -4.08
CA SER A 187 13.31 1.02 -3.04
C SER A 187 14.76 0.81 -3.50
N SER A 188 15.03 -0.32 -4.15
CA SER A 188 16.36 -0.65 -4.69
C SER A 188 16.81 0.34 -5.76
N VAL A 189 15.91 0.73 -6.67
CA VAL A 189 16.19 1.75 -7.70
C VAL A 189 16.39 3.12 -7.06
N LEU A 190 15.55 3.50 -6.10
CA LEU A 190 15.61 4.81 -5.44
C LEU A 190 16.93 5.02 -4.68
N HIS A 191 17.40 3.98 -3.98
CA HIS A 191 18.62 4.05 -3.17
C HIS A 191 19.85 3.50 -3.89
N ASN A 192 19.73 3.16 -5.17
CA ASN A 192 20.81 2.63 -6.00
C ASN A 192 21.48 1.37 -5.41
N ILE A 193 20.67 0.44 -4.90
CA ILE A 193 21.10 -0.82 -4.29
C ILE A 193 20.72 -1.98 -5.21
N ASP A 194 21.69 -2.79 -5.62
CA ASP A 194 21.44 -3.98 -6.42
C ASP A 194 21.05 -5.17 -5.54
N THR A 195 19.76 -5.31 -5.29
CA THR A 195 19.19 -6.48 -4.59
C THR A 195 19.01 -7.66 -5.56
N ASP A 196 19.03 -8.89 -5.03
CA ASP A 196 18.77 -10.11 -5.82
C ASP A 196 17.48 -10.05 -6.63
N ILE A 197 16.46 -9.39 -6.09
CA ILE A 197 15.17 -9.22 -6.75
C ILE A 197 15.28 -8.22 -7.89
N LEU A 198 15.99 -7.10 -7.71
CA LEU A 198 16.19 -6.10 -8.77
C LEU A 198 17.03 -6.67 -9.93
N VAL A 199 18.13 -7.36 -9.61
CA VAL A 199 18.98 -8.02 -10.62
C VAL A 199 18.16 -9.04 -11.42
N TYR A 200 17.37 -9.86 -10.74
CA TYR A 200 16.51 -10.82 -11.40
C TYR A 200 15.40 -10.18 -12.24
N TYR A 201 14.83 -9.08 -11.77
CA TYR A 201 13.85 -8.29 -12.52
C TYR A 201 14.44 -7.75 -13.83
N ARG A 202 15.63 -7.12 -13.76
CA ARG A 202 16.35 -6.62 -14.95
C ARG A 202 16.64 -7.74 -15.96
N LYS A 203 17.05 -8.92 -15.47
CA LYS A 203 17.22 -10.10 -16.32
C LYS A 203 15.93 -10.48 -17.05
N LYS A 204 14.78 -10.49 -16.34
CA LYS A 204 13.48 -10.83 -16.95
C LYS A 204 12.99 -9.76 -17.94
N GLN A 205 13.32 -8.49 -17.70
CA GLN A 205 13.06 -7.41 -18.67
C GLN A 205 13.90 -7.59 -19.94
N ALA A 206 15.17 -7.95 -19.81
CA ALA A 206 16.05 -8.23 -20.96
C ALA A 206 15.53 -9.42 -21.82
N GLU A 207 14.81 -10.38 -21.21
CA GLU A 207 14.08 -11.45 -21.91
C GLU A 207 12.80 -10.92 -22.62
N LYS A 208 12.56 -9.60 -22.68
CA LYS A 208 11.37 -8.93 -23.28
C LYS A 208 10.03 -9.39 -22.70
N LYS A 209 10.01 -9.83 -21.44
CA LYS A 209 8.78 -10.22 -20.75
C LYS A 209 7.98 -8.98 -20.33
N HIS A 210 6.66 -9.12 -20.34
CA HIS A 210 5.77 -8.06 -19.86
C HIS A 210 5.97 -7.79 -18.36
N PHE A 211 5.77 -6.54 -17.92
CA PHE A 211 5.96 -6.12 -16.52
C PHE A 211 5.36 -7.09 -15.49
N LYS A 212 4.09 -7.47 -15.67
CA LYS A 212 3.41 -8.38 -14.73
C LYS A 212 4.06 -9.76 -14.67
N GLU A 213 4.58 -10.26 -15.79
CA GLU A 213 5.30 -11.55 -15.84
C GLU A 213 6.64 -11.45 -15.12
N CYS A 214 7.37 -10.34 -15.31
CA CYS A 214 8.63 -10.08 -14.59
C CYS A 214 8.39 -10.07 -13.08
N ILE A 215 7.39 -9.32 -12.59
CA ILE A 215 7.08 -9.26 -11.16
C ILE A 215 6.61 -10.62 -10.62
N THR A 216 5.81 -11.36 -11.37
CA THR A 216 5.38 -12.72 -10.97
C THR A 216 6.58 -13.67 -10.83
N ALA A 217 7.54 -13.63 -11.76
CA ALA A 217 8.77 -14.39 -11.65
C ALA A 217 9.61 -13.94 -10.43
N CYS A 218 9.67 -12.64 -10.14
CA CYS A 218 10.30 -12.10 -8.92
C CYS A 218 9.58 -12.58 -7.66
N SER A 219 8.24 -12.65 -7.67
CA SER A 219 7.46 -13.17 -6.54
C SER A 219 7.79 -14.63 -6.23
N THR A 220 7.96 -15.44 -7.25
CA THR A 220 8.42 -16.85 -7.09
C THR A 220 9.85 -16.91 -6.55
N LYS A 221 10.75 -16.02 -7.00
CA LYS A 221 12.13 -15.93 -6.46
C LYS A 221 12.11 -15.47 -5.00
N LEU A 222 11.35 -14.44 -4.67
CA LEU A 222 11.21 -13.95 -3.29
C LEU A 222 10.68 -15.04 -2.36
N LEU A 223 9.66 -15.78 -2.79
CA LEU A 223 9.10 -16.88 -2.01
C LEU A 223 10.14 -17.99 -1.73
N ARG A 224 11.03 -18.30 -2.69
CA ARG A 224 12.15 -19.22 -2.50
C ARG A 224 13.16 -18.72 -1.49
N ILE A 225 13.48 -17.42 -1.54
CA ILE A 225 14.38 -16.77 -0.58
C ILE A 225 13.78 -16.87 0.83
N ILE A 226 12.53 -16.46 1.01
CA ILE A 226 11.83 -16.51 2.30
C ILE A 226 11.81 -17.97 2.83
N PHE A 227 11.46 -18.93 1.99
CA PHE A 227 11.43 -20.35 2.38
C PHE A 227 12.79 -20.85 2.87
N ALA A 228 13.86 -20.57 2.12
CA ALA A 228 15.22 -20.99 2.48
C ALA A 228 15.68 -20.33 3.78
N MET A 229 15.46 -19.02 3.94
CA MET A 229 15.84 -18.29 5.14
C MET A 229 15.10 -18.81 6.38
N CYS A 230 13.79 -19.00 6.29
CA CYS A 230 12.99 -19.52 7.41
C CYS A 230 13.34 -20.97 7.78
N LYS A 231 13.64 -21.84 6.80
CA LYS A 231 14.08 -23.22 7.06
C LYS A 231 15.47 -23.28 7.71
N ASN A 232 16.36 -22.37 7.33
CA ASN A 232 17.74 -22.32 7.85
C ASN A 232 17.88 -21.41 9.07
N ASN A 233 16.80 -20.74 9.49
CA ASN A 233 16.80 -19.73 10.56
C ASN A 233 17.91 -18.68 10.37
N SER A 234 18.06 -18.16 9.14
CA SER A 234 19.11 -17.22 8.75
C SER A 234 18.52 -15.88 8.31
N LEU A 235 19.20 -14.78 8.65
CA LEU A 235 18.88 -13.45 8.12
C LEU A 235 19.36 -13.33 6.67
N TYR A 236 18.83 -12.32 5.95
CA TYR A 236 19.19 -12.03 4.57
C TYR A 236 20.53 -11.34 4.47
#